data_8b915a80cdd101980ecfe96272f807bf
#
_entry.id   8b915a80cdd101980ecfe96272f807bf
#
_cell.length_a   1.000
_cell.length_b   1.000
_cell.length_c   1.000
_cell.angle_alpha   90.00
_cell.angle_beta   90.00
_cell.angle_gamma   90.00
#
_symmetry.space_group_name_H-M   'P 1'
#
loop_
_entity.id
_entity.type
_entity.pdbx_description
1 polymer ?
#
loop_
_entity_poly.entity_id
_entity_poly.type
_entity_poly.pdbx_seq_one_letter_code
_entity_poly.pdbx_strand_id
1 'polypeptide(L)'
;MVAHRLLDLPDAIPIIGGTGALGYGLALRWALAGRAVVLGSRDADRAAEAARKLSEAVPEAEVEGMENSEAAKQGPLVVLAVPFRAQSENLTNLRDALEPGQLLVDCTVPLAAAVSGKATRTLGVWQGSAAQQAQEMVPAGVTVVAAFHTVGAPDLADRNAALSEDVLLCGDKKADKAKVAALVEAIPGLRAVNAGPLETARIVEQLTPLLISINVRYKVHSGIRITGLPDSDHWE
;
A
#
# COMPACT_ATOMS: atom_id res chain seq x y z
N MET A 1 -2.23 -11.27 -21.06
CA MET A 1 -1.74 -9.90 -20.78
C MET A 1 -1.30 -9.69 -19.33
N VAL A 2 -2.01 -10.18 -18.31
CA VAL A 2 -1.56 -10.13 -16.89
C VAL A 2 -0.16 -10.73 -16.70
N ALA A 3 0.13 -11.88 -17.32
CA ALA A 3 1.43 -12.56 -17.20
C ALA A 3 2.64 -11.72 -17.67
N HIS A 4 2.46 -10.81 -18.61
CA HIS A 4 3.57 -9.98 -19.14
C HIS A 4 3.94 -8.85 -18.16
N ARG A 5 2.99 -8.31 -17.40
CA ARG A 5 3.24 -7.26 -16.39
C ARG A 5 3.93 -7.76 -15.13
N LEU A 6 3.73 -9.02 -14.77
CA LEU A 6 4.38 -9.61 -13.60
C LEU A 6 5.91 -9.72 -13.77
N LEU A 7 6.41 -9.64 -15.01
CA LEU A 7 7.85 -9.63 -15.34
C LEU A 7 8.52 -8.27 -15.06
N ASP A 8 7.73 -7.18 -14.95
CA ASP A 8 8.23 -5.82 -14.72
C ASP A 8 8.19 -5.41 -13.23
N LEU A 9 7.84 -6.34 -12.32
CA LEU A 9 7.88 -6.07 -10.89
C LEU A 9 9.33 -6.06 -10.40
N PRO A 10 9.64 -5.20 -9.40
CA PRO A 10 10.97 -5.15 -8.80
C PRO A 10 11.35 -6.48 -8.15
N ASP A 11 12.65 -6.74 -8.07
CA ASP A 11 13.19 -7.95 -7.43
C ASP A 11 12.76 -8.05 -5.96
N ALA A 12 12.67 -6.92 -5.26
CA ALA A 12 12.18 -6.85 -3.89
C ALA A 12 11.17 -5.72 -3.71
N ILE A 13 10.21 -5.89 -2.80
CA ILE A 13 9.17 -4.91 -2.45
C ILE A 13 9.43 -4.40 -1.03
N PRO A 14 10.06 -3.22 -0.86
CA PRO A 14 10.21 -2.59 0.44
C PRO A 14 8.88 -2.02 0.95
N ILE A 15 8.57 -2.31 2.23
CA ILE A 15 7.32 -1.94 2.88
C ILE A 15 7.63 -1.19 4.17
N ILE A 16 7.55 0.13 4.13
CA ILE A 16 7.73 1.00 5.28
C ILE A 16 6.52 0.85 6.21
N GLY A 17 6.78 0.50 7.47
CA GLY A 17 5.72 0.07 8.38
C GLY A 17 5.27 -1.37 8.16
N GLY A 18 6.13 -2.22 7.61
CA GLY A 18 5.88 -3.63 7.33
C GLY A 18 5.54 -4.49 8.56
N THR A 19 5.79 -3.99 9.77
CA THR A 19 5.36 -4.63 11.04
C THR A 19 3.94 -4.27 11.47
N GLY A 20 3.28 -3.33 10.78
CA GLY A 20 1.87 -2.96 10.99
C GLY A 20 0.90 -3.93 10.33
N ALA A 21 -0.37 -3.91 10.75
CA ALA A 21 -1.37 -4.85 10.25
C ALA A 21 -1.51 -4.84 8.72
N LEU A 22 -1.61 -3.65 8.10
CA LEU A 22 -1.71 -3.52 6.64
C LEU A 22 -0.40 -3.94 5.97
N GLY A 23 0.73 -3.40 6.42
CA GLY A 23 2.04 -3.68 5.81
C GLY A 23 2.42 -5.16 5.88
N TYR A 24 2.20 -5.80 7.04
CA TYR A 24 2.46 -7.24 7.20
C TYR A 24 1.51 -8.09 6.35
N GLY A 25 0.23 -7.72 6.28
CA GLY A 25 -0.75 -8.41 5.43
C GLY A 25 -0.40 -8.34 3.95
N LEU A 26 0.01 -7.18 3.45
CA LEU A 26 0.50 -7.01 2.07
C LEU A 26 1.76 -7.84 1.83
N ALA A 27 2.74 -7.80 2.76
CA ALA A 27 3.96 -8.60 2.69
C ALA A 27 3.65 -10.10 2.60
N LEU A 28 2.72 -10.60 3.44
CA LEU A 28 2.29 -12.00 3.41
C LEU A 28 1.72 -12.39 2.04
N ARG A 29 0.85 -11.55 1.47
CA ARG A 29 0.24 -11.85 0.17
C ARG A 29 1.25 -11.82 -0.97
N TRP A 30 2.19 -10.88 -0.98
CA TRP A 30 3.26 -10.86 -1.99
C TRP A 30 4.23 -12.02 -1.82
N ALA A 31 4.59 -12.36 -0.59
CA ALA A 31 5.41 -13.55 -0.29
C ALA A 31 4.74 -14.84 -0.79
N LEU A 32 3.42 -15.02 -0.54
CA LEU A 32 2.64 -16.14 -1.06
C LEU A 32 2.56 -16.15 -2.60
N ALA A 33 2.67 -14.99 -3.23
CA ALA A 33 2.75 -14.84 -4.69
C ALA A 33 4.19 -15.00 -5.24
N GLY A 34 5.15 -15.44 -4.40
CA GLY A 34 6.53 -15.69 -4.80
C GLY A 34 7.35 -14.41 -5.02
N ARG A 35 7.00 -13.31 -4.34
CA ARG A 35 7.73 -12.04 -4.43
C ARG A 35 8.61 -11.85 -3.21
N ALA A 36 9.85 -11.39 -3.42
CA ALA A 36 10.72 -10.96 -2.34
C ALA A 36 10.15 -9.70 -1.68
N VAL A 37 10.18 -9.66 -0.35
CA VAL A 37 9.66 -8.54 0.43
C VAL A 37 10.66 -8.09 1.49
N VAL A 38 10.72 -6.77 1.71
CA VAL A 38 11.57 -6.18 2.74
C VAL A 38 10.69 -5.43 3.74
N LEU A 39 10.62 -5.95 4.96
CA LEU A 39 9.83 -5.36 6.03
C LEU A 39 10.62 -4.24 6.72
N GLY A 40 10.18 -3.00 6.52
CA GLY A 40 10.71 -1.83 7.20
C GLY A 40 10.01 -1.57 8.54
N SER A 41 10.79 -1.16 9.54
CA SER A 41 10.30 -0.64 10.82
C SER A 41 11.24 0.46 11.32
N ARG A 42 10.77 1.32 12.22
CA ARG A 42 11.63 2.25 12.97
C ARG A 42 12.59 1.54 13.96
N ASP A 43 12.32 0.30 14.23
CA ASP A 43 13.06 -0.59 15.10
C ASP A 43 13.46 -1.82 14.29
N ALA A 44 14.76 -1.98 14.04
CA ALA A 44 15.33 -3.05 13.23
C ALA A 44 15.05 -4.44 13.81
N ASP A 45 15.06 -4.59 15.13
CA ASP A 45 14.80 -5.88 15.80
C ASP A 45 13.36 -6.30 15.59
N ARG A 46 12.41 -5.35 15.62
CA ARG A 46 11.00 -5.62 15.30
C ARG A 46 10.81 -5.98 13.83
N ALA A 47 11.55 -5.36 12.93
CA ALA A 47 11.53 -5.72 11.52
C ALA A 47 12.05 -7.14 11.29
N ALA A 48 13.20 -7.47 11.89
CA ALA A 48 13.81 -8.80 11.82
C ALA A 48 12.88 -9.89 12.39
N GLU A 49 12.23 -9.63 13.53
CA GLU A 49 11.28 -10.57 14.13
C GLU A 49 10.03 -10.77 13.24
N ALA A 50 9.51 -9.69 12.63
CA ALA A 50 8.39 -9.80 11.70
C ALA A 50 8.78 -10.59 10.43
N ALA A 51 9.97 -10.35 9.91
CA ALA A 51 10.52 -11.09 8.76
C ALA A 51 10.67 -12.57 9.08
N ARG A 52 11.23 -12.92 10.26
CA ARG A 52 11.34 -14.30 10.72
C ARG A 52 9.97 -15.00 10.77
N LYS A 53 8.95 -14.35 11.36
CA LYS A 53 7.57 -14.88 11.40
C LYS A 53 6.98 -15.09 10.01
N LEU A 54 7.25 -14.18 9.10
CA LEU A 54 6.77 -14.29 7.72
C LEU A 54 7.48 -15.44 6.99
N SER A 55 8.80 -15.60 7.15
CA SER A 55 9.56 -16.73 6.59
C SER A 55 9.11 -18.08 7.15
N GLU A 56 8.72 -18.15 8.43
CA GLU A 56 8.13 -19.36 9.02
C GLU A 56 6.75 -19.67 8.41
N ALA A 57 5.95 -18.64 8.12
CA ALA A 57 4.64 -18.80 7.48
C ALA A 57 4.74 -19.15 5.98
N VAL A 58 5.78 -18.67 5.30
CA VAL A 58 6.03 -18.88 3.85
C VAL A 58 7.51 -19.24 3.66
N PRO A 59 7.92 -20.51 3.91
CA PRO A 59 9.34 -20.91 3.96
C PRO A 59 10.11 -20.71 2.64
N GLU A 60 9.41 -20.64 1.51
CA GLU A 60 9.99 -20.49 0.17
C GLU A 60 10.15 -19.03 -0.24
N ALA A 61 9.62 -18.07 0.56
CA ALA A 61 9.69 -16.66 0.24
C ALA A 61 11.01 -16.02 0.69
N GLU A 62 11.51 -15.11 -0.13
CA GLU A 62 12.63 -14.25 0.22
C GLU A 62 12.09 -13.07 1.05
N VAL A 63 12.45 -13.06 2.35
CA VAL A 63 11.94 -12.06 3.30
C VAL A 63 13.10 -11.51 4.12
N GLU A 64 13.23 -10.20 4.11
CA GLU A 64 14.18 -9.49 4.94
C GLU A 64 13.48 -8.48 5.86
N GLY A 65 14.12 -8.14 6.98
CA GLY A 65 13.62 -7.13 7.92
C GLY A 65 14.74 -6.19 8.31
N MET A 66 14.51 -4.86 8.19
CA MET A 66 15.51 -3.87 8.49
C MET A 66 14.89 -2.52 8.91
N GLU A 67 15.71 -1.55 9.26
CA GLU A 67 15.25 -0.21 9.56
C GLU A 67 14.62 0.44 8.30
N ASN A 68 13.64 1.35 8.48
CA ASN A 68 12.86 1.95 7.39
C ASN A 68 13.72 2.61 6.30
N SER A 69 14.78 3.33 6.67
CA SER A 69 15.62 4.03 5.70
C SER A 69 16.46 3.07 4.87
N GLU A 70 16.92 1.97 5.46
CA GLU A 70 17.62 0.91 4.74
C GLU A 70 16.65 0.11 3.86
N ALA A 71 15.43 -0.15 4.36
CA ALA A 71 14.40 -0.81 3.58
C ALA A 71 14.03 0.00 2.32
N ALA A 72 13.89 1.32 2.42
CA ALA A 72 13.53 2.18 1.30
C ALA A 72 14.52 2.14 0.13
N LYS A 73 15.78 1.78 0.38
CA LYS A 73 16.83 1.66 -0.65
C LYS A 73 16.78 0.34 -1.43
N GLN A 74 15.99 -0.65 -0.98
CA GLN A 74 16.03 -2.00 -1.52
C GLN A 74 15.21 -2.19 -2.81
N GLY A 75 14.56 -1.15 -3.33
CA GLY A 75 13.83 -1.27 -4.57
C GLY A 75 13.36 0.05 -5.17
N PRO A 76 12.99 0.04 -6.44
CA PRO A 76 12.51 1.24 -7.15
C PRO A 76 11.06 1.61 -6.80
N LEU A 77 10.32 0.72 -6.13
CA LEU A 77 8.94 0.92 -5.69
C LEU A 77 8.86 0.66 -4.19
N VAL A 78 8.51 1.68 -3.42
CA VAL A 78 8.47 1.64 -1.95
C VAL A 78 7.01 1.78 -1.49
N VAL A 79 6.54 0.86 -0.65
CA VAL A 79 5.18 0.89 -0.10
C VAL A 79 5.19 1.56 1.28
N LEU A 80 4.40 2.61 1.47
CA LEU A 80 4.23 3.31 2.75
C LEU A 80 2.92 2.86 3.42
N ALA A 81 3.01 1.90 4.34
CA ALA A 81 1.90 1.30 5.05
C ALA A 81 1.89 1.66 6.54
N VAL A 82 2.03 2.93 6.85
CA VAL A 82 2.01 3.45 8.22
C VAL A 82 0.67 4.13 8.55
N PRO A 83 0.28 4.25 9.83
CA PRO A 83 -0.85 5.10 10.19
C PRO A 83 -0.59 6.57 9.79
N PHE A 84 -1.63 7.29 9.34
CA PHE A 84 -1.51 8.68 8.89
C PHE A 84 -0.77 9.60 9.88
N ARG A 85 -1.00 9.42 11.20
CA ARG A 85 -0.28 10.18 12.25
C ARG A 85 1.24 10.06 12.18
N ALA A 86 1.75 9.01 11.56
CA ALA A 86 3.18 8.74 11.43
C ALA A 86 3.70 9.02 10.01
N GLN A 87 2.84 9.41 9.05
CA GLN A 87 3.22 9.63 7.66
C GLN A 87 4.30 10.70 7.54
N SER A 88 4.05 11.91 8.06
CA SER A 88 4.99 13.04 7.93
C SER A 88 6.34 12.76 8.58
N GLU A 89 6.35 12.14 9.77
CA GLU A 89 7.58 11.74 10.47
C GLU A 89 8.39 10.74 9.63
N ASN A 90 7.72 9.68 9.11
CA ASN A 90 8.40 8.71 8.28
C ASN A 90 8.94 9.32 6.99
N LEU A 91 8.17 10.14 6.28
CA LEU A 91 8.62 10.79 5.04
C LEU A 91 9.79 11.76 5.29
N THR A 92 9.78 12.47 6.42
CA THR A 92 10.92 13.31 6.82
C THR A 92 12.17 12.47 7.04
N ASN A 93 12.07 11.35 7.76
CA ASN A 93 13.19 10.46 8.06
C ASN A 93 13.70 9.71 6.81
N LEU A 94 12.81 9.47 5.83
CA LEU A 94 13.15 8.79 4.58
C LEU A 94 13.70 9.72 3.51
N ARG A 95 13.75 11.03 3.76
CA ARG A 95 14.09 12.01 2.74
C ARG A 95 15.43 11.77 2.07
N ASP A 96 16.44 11.36 2.85
CA ASP A 96 17.79 11.08 2.36
C ASP A 96 17.98 9.64 1.87
N ALA A 97 16.98 8.78 2.10
CA ALA A 97 16.98 7.38 1.67
C ALA A 97 16.20 7.15 0.37
N LEU A 98 15.22 8.02 0.08
CA LEU A 98 14.48 7.98 -1.18
C LEU A 98 15.25 8.67 -2.29
N GLU A 99 15.36 8.00 -3.44
CA GLU A 99 16.14 8.47 -4.58
C GLU A 99 15.25 8.91 -5.76
N PRO A 100 15.69 9.89 -6.56
CA PRO A 100 14.99 10.26 -7.78
C PRO A 100 14.75 9.06 -8.71
N GLY A 101 13.53 8.94 -9.21
CA GLY A 101 13.10 7.81 -10.03
C GLY A 101 12.39 6.70 -9.27
N GLN A 102 12.45 6.69 -7.93
CA GLN A 102 11.62 5.79 -7.14
C GLN A 102 10.15 6.20 -7.15
N LEU A 103 9.28 5.21 -6.95
CA LEU A 103 7.84 5.33 -6.83
C LEU A 103 7.42 4.99 -5.41
N LEU A 104 6.76 5.93 -4.73
CA LEU A 104 6.15 5.70 -3.42
C LEU A 104 4.68 5.31 -3.59
N VAL A 105 4.29 4.15 -3.09
CA VAL A 105 2.89 3.73 -2.99
C VAL A 105 2.36 4.13 -1.61
N ASP A 106 1.56 5.18 -1.57
CA ASP A 106 0.99 5.65 -0.30
C ASP A 106 -0.33 4.93 0.01
N CYS A 107 -0.37 4.22 1.14
CA CYS A 107 -1.54 3.51 1.64
C CYS A 107 -2.20 4.24 2.82
N THR A 108 -1.77 5.46 3.14
CA THR A 108 -2.23 6.15 4.34
C THR A 108 -3.61 6.76 4.14
N VAL A 109 -4.41 6.74 5.21
CA VAL A 109 -5.74 7.37 5.23
C VAL A 109 -5.83 8.30 6.44
N PRO A 110 -6.25 9.57 6.27
CA PRO A 110 -6.31 10.55 7.35
C PRO A 110 -7.53 10.29 8.27
N LEU A 111 -7.59 9.12 8.90
CA LEU A 111 -8.65 8.77 9.83
C LEU A 111 -8.52 9.56 11.13
N ALA A 112 -9.64 10.05 11.66
CA ALA A 112 -9.66 10.76 12.94
C ALA A 112 -9.23 9.88 14.12
N ALA A 113 -9.26 8.55 13.98
CA ALA A 113 -8.68 7.62 14.95
C ALA A 113 -7.17 7.86 15.19
N ALA A 114 -6.47 8.46 14.24
CA ALA A 114 -5.06 8.84 14.41
C ALA A 114 -4.84 9.87 15.54
N VAL A 115 -5.88 10.65 15.90
CA VAL A 115 -5.86 11.69 16.94
C VAL A 115 -6.98 11.47 17.97
N SER A 116 -7.23 10.23 18.34
CA SER A 116 -8.24 9.82 19.33
C SER A 116 -9.70 10.08 18.94
N GLY A 117 -9.97 10.34 17.66
CA GLY A 117 -11.31 10.46 17.12
C GLY A 117 -11.89 9.11 16.68
N LYS A 118 -13.06 9.16 16.02
CA LYS A 118 -13.72 7.97 15.49
C LYS A 118 -13.08 7.54 14.17
N ALA A 119 -12.89 6.23 13.98
CA ALA A 119 -12.38 5.67 12.72
C ALA A 119 -13.34 5.86 11.52
N THR A 120 -14.61 6.21 11.80
CA THR A 120 -15.61 6.55 10.77
C THR A 120 -15.56 8.00 10.32
N ARG A 121 -14.51 8.75 10.68
CA ARG A 121 -14.30 10.15 10.26
C ARG A 121 -12.90 10.31 9.70
N THR A 122 -12.76 11.20 8.72
CA THR A 122 -11.46 11.67 8.23
C THR A 122 -11.11 13.03 8.84
N LEU A 123 -9.81 13.30 8.86
CA LEU A 123 -9.23 14.61 9.14
C LEU A 123 -9.12 15.39 7.82
N GLY A 124 -9.24 16.71 7.91
CA GLY A 124 -8.88 17.58 6.79
C GLY A 124 -7.35 17.58 6.62
N VAL A 125 -6.90 17.35 5.40
CA VAL A 125 -5.50 17.50 5.00
C VAL A 125 -5.38 18.77 4.14
N TRP A 126 -4.43 19.63 4.48
CA TRP A 126 -4.28 20.93 3.78
C TRP A 126 -4.02 20.76 2.28
N GLN A 127 -3.25 19.75 1.90
CA GLN A 127 -2.92 19.40 0.53
C GLN A 127 -4.10 18.79 -0.25
N GLY A 128 -5.20 18.47 0.44
CA GLY A 128 -6.39 17.84 -0.13
C GLY A 128 -6.52 16.35 0.22
N SER A 129 -5.40 15.60 0.29
CA SER A 129 -5.37 14.19 0.64
C SER A 129 -4.05 13.81 1.32
N ALA A 130 -4.00 12.64 1.97
CA ALA A 130 -2.77 12.11 2.54
C ALA A 130 -1.72 11.84 1.44
N ALA A 131 -2.15 11.31 0.30
CA ALA A 131 -1.25 11.06 -0.84
C ALA A 131 -0.70 12.36 -1.46
N GLN A 132 -1.50 13.44 -1.55
CA GLN A 132 -1.02 14.75 -1.99
C GLN A 132 -0.02 15.34 -0.99
N GLN A 133 -0.26 15.19 0.31
CA GLN A 133 0.72 15.56 1.34
C GLN A 133 2.02 14.76 1.17
N ALA A 134 1.93 13.45 0.93
CA ALA A 134 3.11 12.63 0.68
C ALA A 134 3.90 13.13 -0.54
N GLN A 135 3.23 13.50 -1.65
CA GLN A 135 3.89 14.02 -2.86
C GLN A 135 4.65 15.33 -2.61
N GLU A 136 4.15 16.20 -1.73
CA GLU A 136 4.87 17.44 -1.36
C GLU A 136 6.07 17.17 -0.43
N MET A 137 6.07 16.05 0.29
CA MET A 137 7.11 15.73 1.27
C MET A 137 8.25 14.89 0.71
N VAL A 138 8.02 14.09 -0.32
CA VAL A 138 9.07 13.26 -0.93
C VAL A 138 10.10 14.12 -1.69
N PRO A 139 11.34 13.65 -1.86
CA PRO A 139 12.35 14.36 -2.64
C PRO A 139 11.92 14.57 -4.09
N ALA A 140 12.49 15.59 -4.72
CA ALA A 140 12.29 15.85 -6.14
C ALA A 140 12.71 14.62 -6.98
N GLY A 141 11.84 14.22 -7.92
CA GLY A 141 12.05 13.05 -8.77
C GLY A 141 11.43 11.75 -8.22
N VAL A 142 10.97 11.72 -6.97
CA VAL A 142 10.11 10.65 -6.44
C VAL A 142 8.66 10.97 -6.76
N THR A 143 7.92 9.98 -7.27
CA THR A 143 6.49 10.11 -7.59
C THR A 143 5.64 9.32 -6.62
N VAL A 144 4.39 9.76 -6.39
CA VAL A 144 3.46 9.09 -5.48
C VAL A 144 2.28 8.51 -6.26
N VAL A 145 1.91 7.28 -5.92
CA VAL A 145 0.63 6.66 -6.31
C VAL A 145 -0.09 6.22 -5.04
N ALA A 146 -1.33 6.65 -4.90
CA ALA A 146 -2.22 6.26 -3.81
C ALA A 146 -2.88 4.92 -4.12
N ALA A 147 -2.82 3.96 -3.18
CA ALA A 147 -3.37 2.61 -3.36
C ALA A 147 -3.69 1.91 -2.02
N PHE A 148 -4.45 0.81 -2.07
CA PHE A 148 -4.76 -0.10 -0.95
C PHE A 148 -5.58 0.49 0.21
N HIS A 149 -6.23 1.64 0.04
CA HIS A 149 -6.98 2.31 1.09
C HIS A 149 -8.22 1.53 1.56
N THR A 150 -8.78 0.71 0.70
CA THR A 150 -10.05 0.00 0.92
C THR A 150 -9.87 -1.48 1.23
N VAL A 151 -8.65 -2.00 1.16
CA VAL A 151 -8.38 -3.43 1.40
C VAL A 151 -8.29 -3.69 2.90
N GLY A 152 -9.00 -4.70 3.38
CA GLY A 152 -9.05 -5.08 4.78
C GLY A 152 -7.76 -5.75 5.26
N ALA A 153 -7.07 -5.18 6.26
CA ALA A 153 -5.88 -5.80 6.83
C ALA A 153 -6.12 -7.21 7.42
N PRO A 154 -7.27 -7.53 8.05
CA PRO A 154 -7.58 -8.88 8.50
C PRO A 154 -7.66 -9.89 7.36
N ASP A 155 -8.27 -9.52 6.21
CA ASP A 155 -8.41 -10.40 5.05
C ASP A 155 -7.06 -10.64 4.35
N LEU A 156 -6.19 -9.61 4.34
CA LEU A 156 -4.81 -9.77 3.88
C LEU A 156 -4.02 -10.74 4.76
N ALA A 157 -4.21 -10.67 6.08
CA ALA A 157 -3.49 -11.50 7.06
C ALA A 157 -3.96 -12.96 7.08
N ASP A 158 -5.18 -13.24 6.66
CA ASP A 158 -5.68 -14.62 6.53
C ASP A 158 -5.24 -15.20 5.18
N ARG A 159 -4.20 -16.04 5.21
CA ARG A 159 -3.65 -16.69 4.01
C ARG A 159 -4.67 -17.51 3.19
N ASN A 160 -5.76 -17.94 3.83
CA ASN A 160 -6.81 -18.76 3.22
C ASN A 160 -7.99 -17.92 2.72
N ALA A 161 -8.07 -16.64 3.10
CA ALA A 161 -9.13 -15.77 2.63
C ALA A 161 -9.01 -15.53 1.12
N ALA A 162 -10.07 -15.82 0.38
CA ALA A 162 -10.19 -15.46 -1.02
C ALA A 162 -10.53 -13.96 -1.10
N LEU A 163 -9.62 -13.18 -1.69
CA LEU A 163 -9.86 -11.77 -1.97
C LEU A 163 -10.69 -11.62 -3.25
N SER A 164 -11.56 -10.63 -3.31
CA SER A 164 -12.37 -10.30 -4.50
C SER A 164 -12.74 -8.84 -4.50
N GLU A 165 -11.74 -7.96 -4.61
CA GLU A 165 -11.93 -6.51 -4.49
C GLU A 165 -11.12 -5.74 -5.52
N ASP A 166 -11.54 -4.48 -5.72
CA ASP A 166 -10.84 -3.53 -6.54
C ASP A 166 -9.96 -2.62 -5.68
N VAL A 167 -8.72 -2.44 -6.12
CA VAL A 167 -7.80 -1.46 -5.56
C VAL A 167 -7.79 -0.23 -6.48
N LEU A 168 -8.28 0.88 -5.96
CA LEU A 168 -8.37 2.14 -6.70
C LEU A 168 -7.02 2.85 -6.68
N LEU A 169 -6.45 3.12 -7.86
CA LEU A 169 -5.15 3.76 -8.02
C LEU A 169 -5.31 5.22 -8.44
N CYS A 170 -4.75 6.14 -7.66
CA CYS A 170 -4.66 7.56 -8.02
C CYS A 170 -3.20 7.97 -8.19
N GLY A 171 -2.88 8.62 -9.31
CA GLY A 171 -1.52 9.07 -9.61
C GLY A 171 -1.47 9.80 -10.94
N ASP A 172 -0.52 10.75 -11.07
CA ASP A 172 -0.50 11.65 -12.22
C ASP A 172 0.10 11.02 -13.47
N LYS A 173 1.06 10.07 -13.30
CA LYS A 173 1.69 9.39 -14.43
C LYS A 173 1.05 8.03 -14.66
N LYS A 174 0.58 7.79 -15.89
CA LYS A 174 -0.01 6.51 -16.28
C LYS A 174 0.97 5.34 -16.10
N ALA A 175 2.24 5.53 -16.48
CA ALA A 175 3.29 4.51 -16.35
C ALA A 175 3.53 4.11 -14.88
N ASP A 176 3.48 5.05 -13.93
CA ASP A 176 3.66 4.76 -12.51
C ASP A 176 2.46 3.97 -11.95
N LYS A 177 1.23 4.36 -12.33
CA LYS A 177 0.02 3.57 -11.99
C LYS A 177 0.07 2.16 -12.58
N ALA A 178 0.61 1.98 -13.78
CA ALA A 178 0.75 0.65 -14.40
C ALA A 178 1.68 -0.27 -13.59
N LYS A 179 2.79 0.27 -13.05
CA LYS A 179 3.67 -0.49 -12.13
C LYS A 179 2.95 -0.91 -10.86
N VAL A 180 2.17 0.01 -10.26
CA VAL A 180 1.38 -0.31 -9.06
C VAL A 180 0.25 -1.28 -9.38
N ALA A 181 -0.35 -1.21 -10.56
CA ALA A 181 -1.34 -2.19 -11.00
C ALA A 181 -0.77 -3.61 -11.06
N ALA A 182 0.44 -3.78 -11.59
CA ALA A 182 1.14 -5.06 -11.58
C ALA A 182 1.36 -5.58 -10.15
N LEU A 183 1.71 -4.69 -9.22
CA LEU A 183 1.89 -5.02 -7.80
C LEU A 183 0.58 -5.46 -7.14
N VAL A 184 -0.54 -4.80 -7.45
CA VAL A 184 -1.89 -5.17 -6.98
C VAL A 184 -2.29 -6.54 -7.53
N GLU A 185 -2.16 -6.73 -8.84
CA GLU A 185 -2.58 -7.94 -9.54
C GLU A 185 -1.68 -9.17 -9.25
N ALA A 186 -0.50 -8.96 -8.67
CA ALA A 186 0.31 -10.04 -8.10
C ALA A 186 -0.39 -10.71 -6.90
N ILE A 187 -1.35 -10.05 -6.25
CA ILE A 187 -2.15 -10.62 -5.17
C ILE A 187 -3.42 -11.22 -5.76
N PRO A 188 -3.61 -12.56 -5.73
CA PRO A 188 -4.78 -13.19 -6.30
C PRO A 188 -6.09 -12.64 -5.73
N GLY A 189 -7.02 -12.30 -6.62
CA GLY A 189 -8.34 -11.76 -6.28
C GLY A 189 -8.42 -10.24 -6.17
N LEU A 190 -7.31 -9.53 -6.16
CA LEU A 190 -7.31 -8.07 -6.30
C LEU A 190 -7.26 -7.67 -7.78
N ARG A 191 -8.03 -6.64 -8.13
CA ARG A 191 -8.03 -6.01 -9.46
C ARG A 191 -7.66 -4.54 -9.32
N ALA A 192 -6.69 -4.09 -10.09
CA ALA A 192 -6.30 -2.68 -10.12
C ALA A 192 -7.27 -1.87 -10.99
N VAL A 193 -7.72 -0.73 -10.49
CA VAL A 193 -8.61 0.19 -11.19
C VAL A 193 -8.01 1.59 -11.21
N ASN A 194 -7.86 2.17 -12.39
CA ASN A 194 -7.38 3.54 -12.55
C ASN A 194 -8.47 4.53 -12.11
N ALA A 195 -8.28 5.15 -10.95
CA ALA A 195 -9.21 6.13 -10.37
C ALA A 195 -8.86 7.59 -10.71
N GLY A 196 -7.89 7.82 -11.59
CA GLY A 196 -7.55 9.15 -12.09
C GLY A 196 -6.24 9.74 -11.56
N PRO A 197 -6.09 11.07 -11.58
CA PRO A 197 -4.90 11.77 -11.08
C PRO A 197 -4.79 11.67 -9.55
N LEU A 198 -3.62 12.07 -9.01
CA LEU A 198 -3.36 11.98 -7.57
C LEU A 198 -4.37 12.78 -6.73
N GLU A 199 -4.89 13.89 -7.24
CA GLU A 199 -5.93 14.68 -6.56
C GLU A 199 -7.22 13.90 -6.26
N THR A 200 -7.50 12.83 -7.02
CA THR A 200 -8.67 11.97 -6.81
C THR A 200 -8.53 11.13 -5.52
N ALA A 201 -7.31 10.97 -4.99
CA ALA A 201 -7.07 10.26 -3.75
C ALA A 201 -7.91 10.78 -2.58
N ARG A 202 -8.21 12.10 -2.54
CA ARG A 202 -9.10 12.70 -1.54
C ARG A 202 -10.49 12.06 -1.47
N ILE A 203 -10.98 11.50 -2.60
CA ILE A 203 -12.27 10.82 -2.67
C ILE A 203 -12.09 9.36 -2.29
N VAL A 204 -11.04 8.71 -2.78
CA VAL A 204 -10.75 7.30 -2.51
C VAL A 204 -10.45 7.06 -1.02
N GLU A 205 -9.68 7.93 -0.38
CA GLU A 205 -9.41 7.89 1.06
C GLU A 205 -10.70 7.98 1.91
N GLN A 206 -11.74 8.67 1.43
CA GLN A 206 -13.04 8.77 2.12
C GLN A 206 -13.85 7.45 2.08
N LEU A 207 -13.53 6.53 1.20
CA LEU A 207 -14.18 5.23 1.14
C LEU A 207 -13.80 4.36 2.34
N THR A 208 -12.61 4.52 2.90
CA THR A 208 -12.16 3.76 4.08
C THR A 208 -13.07 3.95 5.29
N PRO A 209 -13.37 5.15 5.78
CA PRO A 209 -14.31 5.32 6.90
C PRO A 209 -15.73 4.90 6.56
N LEU A 210 -16.15 4.97 5.30
CA LEU A 210 -17.43 4.41 4.86
C LEU A 210 -17.46 2.89 5.03
N LEU A 211 -16.43 2.18 4.55
CA LEU A 211 -16.31 0.72 4.72
C LEU A 211 -16.22 0.32 6.20
N ILE A 212 -15.46 1.07 7.02
CA ILE A 212 -15.41 0.85 8.46
C ILE A 212 -16.83 0.95 9.08
N SER A 213 -17.62 1.94 8.67
CA SER A 213 -19.00 2.10 9.14
C SER A 213 -19.90 0.92 8.74
N ILE A 214 -19.75 0.43 7.50
CA ILE A 214 -20.47 -0.74 6.98
C ILE A 214 -20.03 -1.98 7.76
N ASN A 215 -18.73 -2.21 7.93
CA ASN A 215 -18.17 -3.37 8.62
C ASN A 215 -18.68 -3.48 10.08
N VAL A 216 -18.72 -2.35 10.80
CA VAL A 216 -19.27 -2.31 12.16
C VAL A 216 -20.75 -2.67 12.18
N ARG A 217 -21.54 -2.17 11.22
CA ARG A 217 -22.98 -2.38 11.14
C ARG A 217 -23.35 -3.82 10.78
N TYR A 218 -22.66 -4.39 9.81
CA TYR A 218 -22.97 -5.73 9.28
C TYR A 218 -22.08 -6.83 9.86
N LYS A 219 -21.06 -6.49 10.68
CA LYS A 219 -20.09 -7.42 11.27
C LYS A 219 -19.37 -8.27 10.21
N VAL A 220 -18.88 -7.59 9.16
CA VAL A 220 -18.19 -8.19 8.02
C VAL A 220 -16.89 -7.43 7.74
N HIS A 221 -16.07 -7.97 6.85
CA HIS A 221 -15.01 -7.25 6.17
C HIS A 221 -15.47 -6.99 4.74
N SER A 222 -15.77 -5.75 4.41
CA SER A 222 -16.26 -5.38 3.08
C SER A 222 -15.16 -4.67 2.29
N GLY A 223 -15.08 -5.00 1.00
CA GLY A 223 -14.26 -4.33 -0.01
C GLY A 223 -15.11 -3.55 -1.00
N ILE A 224 -14.50 -3.10 -2.07
CA ILE A 224 -15.14 -2.38 -3.17
C ILE A 224 -15.00 -3.18 -4.45
N ARG A 225 -16.08 -3.22 -5.22
CA ARG A 225 -16.10 -3.75 -6.59
C ARG A 225 -16.79 -2.75 -7.50
N ILE A 226 -16.08 -2.26 -8.52
CA ILE A 226 -16.64 -1.34 -9.52
C ILE A 226 -17.23 -2.17 -10.65
N THR A 227 -18.54 -2.04 -10.86
CA THR A 227 -19.26 -2.73 -11.93
C THR A 227 -19.20 -1.94 -13.24
N GLY A 228 -19.38 -2.61 -14.37
CA GLY A 228 -19.47 -1.98 -15.70
C GLY A 228 -18.12 -1.55 -16.28
N LEU A 229 -17.01 -1.89 -15.64
CA LEU A 229 -15.69 -1.69 -16.24
C LEU A 229 -15.48 -2.73 -17.36
N PRO A 230 -14.84 -2.35 -18.48
CA PRO A 230 -14.48 -3.30 -19.52
C PRO A 230 -13.41 -4.27 -19.01
N ASP A 231 -13.38 -5.46 -19.61
CA ASP A 231 -12.37 -6.49 -19.30
C ASP A 231 -10.97 -6.16 -19.89
N SER A 232 -10.88 -5.08 -20.70
CA SER A 232 -9.62 -4.65 -21.29
C SER A 232 -8.83 -3.75 -20.37
N ASP A 233 -7.53 -4.00 -20.35
CA ASP A 233 -6.56 -3.22 -19.60
C ASP A 233 -6.48 -1.76 -20.07
N HIS A 234 -6.74 -0.83 -19.15
CA HIS A 234 -6.59 0.61 -19.39
C HIS A 234 -5.23 1.17 -18.99
N TRP A 235 -4.22 0.30 -18.88
CA TRP A 235 -2.87 0.69 -18.49
C TRP A 235 -1.93 1.01 -19.68
N GLU A 236 -2.39 0.79 -20.91
CA GLU A 236 -1.70 1.16 -22.15
C GLU A 236 -1.82 2.64 -22.51
#